data_8dbd7cd4500f785003faf9f62a8aa69a
#
_entry.id   8dbd7cd4500f785003faf9f62a8aa69a
#
_cell.length_a   1.000
_cell.length_b   1.000
_cell.length_c   1.000
_cell.angle_alpha   90.00
_cell.angle_beta   90.00
_cell.angle_gamma   90.00
#
_symmetry.space_group_name_H-M   'P 1'
#
loop_
_entity.id
_entity.type
_entity.pdbx_description
1 polymer ?
#
loop_
_entity_poly.entity_id
_entity_poly.type
_entity_poly.pdbx_seq_one_letter_code
_entity_poly.pdbx_strand_id
1 'polypeptide(L)'
;MIGLISATAAGTVARDRLAAAWPGRTVVYEGPVREAVQRAFAECEQLVCFLATGAVVRLLAPLLSDKASDPGVVCVDEAGRHAVALLGGHGGGANALAGAVGEVLGAAPVVTTATDAAGVPGLDMLGLPVEGDVAGVSRAMLDGAGVELRADAVWPLPPLPANVSPGAGDGAVLRVTDRIVELGARTAVLRPASLAVGVGASKDVPAEEVVGLIRDVLREAGLSPLSIAELVTVDAKADEPGIVAAASWLGVPLRTYAADELARIEVPNPSGAPLAAVGTPSVAEAAALAAGGELLVPKRKSRGWPAGQAGPGSGVRGVQLQGGGGSRRGASASDDNAADAHPGAREPGLPGWPPPGPAGRAAMATCAVVRRSPRGRLAVVGLGPGARDLLTPRAREELRRASVLVGLDQYVDQIRDLLRPGTTVLESGLGAEEERARTAVAEARKGHAVALIGSGDAGVYAMASPALAEAGADIDVVGVPGVTAALAAAAILGAPLGHDHVSISLSDLHTPWEVIERRVRAAAEADIIVTFYNPRSRGRDWQLPKALSILSEHREPATPVGVVRNASRPDESSRVTSLAALDPATVDMMTVVTVGNTATREIAGRMVTPRGYRWQSAPTAPAQEGAE
;
A
#
# COMPACT_ATOMS: atom_id res chain seq x y z
N MET A 1 -11.72 7.10 -9.98
CA MET A 1 -12.11 6.71 -11.37
C MET A 1 -11.12 7.30 -12.37
N ILE A 2 -10.83 6.61 -13.49
CA ILE A 2 -9.89 7.04 -14.54
C ILE A 2 -10.69 7.36 -15.81
N GLY A 3 -10.65 8.61 -16.28
CA GLY A 3 -11.28 9.05 -17.53
C GLY A 3 -10.41 8.71 -18.74
N LEU A 4 -10.96 8.07 -19.76
CA LEU A 4 -10.26 7.72 -20.99
C LEU A 4 -10.79 8.53 -22.17
N ILE A 5 -9.90 9.25 -22.87
CA ILE A 5 -10.26 10.14 -23.98
C ILE A 5 -9.38 9.81 -25.19
N SER A 6 -9.98 9.68 -26.37
CA SER A 6 -9.29 9.50 -27.64
C SER A 6 -9.89 10.37 -28.74
N ALA A 7 -9.10 10.72 -29.76
CA ALA A 7 -9.57 11.51 -30.91
C ALA A 7 -9.45 10.78 -32.26
N THR A 8 -8.67 9.73 -32.32
CA THR A 8 -8.31 9.02 -33.55
C THR A 8 -8.68 7.55 -33.46
N ALA A 9 -8.75 6.86 -34.59
CA ALA A 9 -9.05 5.43 -34.63
C ALA A 9 -7.98 4.59 -33.89
N ALA A 10 -6.69 4.93 -34.04
CA ALA A 10 -5.61 4.24 -33.37
C ALA A 10 -5.65 4.49 -31.84
N GLY A 11 -5.87 5.73 -31.43
CA GLY A 11 -6.07 6.08 -30.03
C GLY A 11 -7.29 5.39 -29.41
N THR A 12 -8.36 5.19 -30.18
CA THR A 12 -9.56 4.44 -29.73
C THR A 12 -9.24 2.97 -29.48
N VAL A 13 -8.48 2.33 -30.33
CA VAL A 13 -8.05 0.93 -30.13
C VAL A 13 -7.21 0.80 -28.84
N ALA A 14 -6.25 1.70 -28.61
CA ALA A 14 -5.44 1.68 -27.40
C ALA A 14 -6.27 1.99 -26.14
N ARG A 15 -7.19 2.95 -26.21
CA ARG A 15 -8.17 3.27 -25.19
C ARG A 15 -9.01 2.06 -24.77
N ASP A 16 -9.58 1.38 -25.76
CA ASP A 16 -10.47 0.24 -25.53
C ASP A 16 -9.71 -0.96 -24.96
N ARG A 17 -8.44 -1.15 -25.39
CA ARG A 17 -7.54 -2.14 -24.77
C ARG A 17 -7.29 -1.83 -23.29
N LEU A 18 -7.07 -0.55 -22.95
CA LEU A 18 -6.87 -0.13 -21.57
C LEU A 18 -8.15 -0.29 -20.74
N ALA A 19 -9.31 0.08 -21.29
CA ALA A 19 -10.62 -0.09 -20.65
C ALA A 19 -10.91 -1.56 -20.35
N ALA A 20 -10.60 -2.45 -21.28
CA ALA A 20 -10.77 -3.90 -21.12
C ALA A 20 -9.83 -4.50 -20.05
N ALA A 21 -8.62 -3.94 -19.89
CA ALA A 21 -7.67 -4.37 -18.87
C ALA A 21 -8.07 -3.91 -17.45
N TRP A 22 -8.83 -2.82 -17.32
CA TRP A 22 -9.24 -2.25 -16.03
C TRP A 22 -10.76 -2.10 -15.87
N PRO A 23 -11.52 -3.21 -15.88
CA PRO A 23 -12.98 -3.17 -15.77
C PRO A 23 -13.41 -2.55 -14.43
N GLY A 24 -14.39 -1.66 -14.47
CA GLY A 24 -14.92 -0.98 -13.28
C GLY A 24 -14.03 0.14 -12.70
N ARG A 25 -12.83 0.37 -13.25
CA ARG A 25 -11.93 1.45 -12.84
C ARG A 25 -11.87 2.60 -13.83
N THR A 26 -12.37 2.40 -15.03
CA THR A 26 -12.27 3.36 -16.14
C THR A 26 -13.64 3.78 -16.64
N VAL A 27 -13.74 5.03 -17.12
CA VAL A 27 -14.90 5.59 -17.81
C VAL A 27 -14.44 6.17 -19.14
N VAL A 28 -15.08 5.77 -20.24
CA VAL A 28 -14.79 6.29 -21.58
C VAL A 28 -15.64 7.54 -21.84
N TYR A 29 -14.98 8.63 -22.22
CA TYR A 29 -15.63 9.88 -22.60
C TYR A 29 -15.61 10.04 -24.12
N GLU A 30 -16.80 10.00 -24.71
CA GLU A 30 -17.02 10.17 -26.16
C GLU A 30 -17.55 11.56 -26.51
N GLY A 31 -17.47 11.93 -27.79
CA GLY A 31 -17.91 13.21 -28.32
C GLY A 31 -16.77 14.16 -28.68
N PRO A 32 -17.06 15.47 -28.85
CA PRO A 32 -16.04 16.47 -29.14
C PRO A 32 -14.94 16.46 -28.06
N VAL A 33 -13.68 16.32 -28.46
CA VAL A 33 -12.54 16.10 -27.54
C VAL A 33 -12.48 17.15 -26.43
N ARG A 34 -12.76 18.42 -26.75
CA ARG A 34 -12.77 19.50 -25.75
C ARG A 34 -13.79 19.25 -24.65
N GLU A 35 -15.01 18.88 -25.01
CA GLU A 35 -16.10 18.59 -24.07
C GLU A 35 -15.82 17.32 -23.27
N ALA A 36 -15.29 16.28 -23.93
CA ALA A 36 -14.89 15.04 -23.29
C ALA A 36 -13.83 15.27 -22.20
N VAL A 37 -12.79 16.05 -22.52
CA VAL A 37 -11.73 16.42 -21.55
C VAL A 37 -12.31 17.26 -20.40
N GLN A 38 -13.20 18.22 -20.67
CA GLN A 38 -13.81 19.05 -19.61
C GLN A 38 -14.63 18.21 -18.63
N ARG A 39 -15.47 17.30 -19.14
CA ARG A 39 -16.26 16.39 -18.29
C ARG A 39 -15.37 15.45 -17.48
N ALA A 40 -14.41 14.79 -18.13
CA ALA A 40 -13.51 13.89 -17.47
C ALA A 40 -12.69 14.59 -16.38
N PHE A 41 -12.22 15.82 -16.63
CA PHE A 41 -11.45 16.62 -15.66
C PHE A 41 -12.27 17.00 -14.42
N ALA A 42 -13.58 17.21 -14.57
CA ALA A 42 -14.48 17.53 -13.47
C ALA A 42 -14.95 16.30 -12.67
N GLU A 43 -15.02 15.12 -13.31
CA GLU A 43 -15.68 13.94 -12.77
C GLU A 43 -14.70 12.84 -12.32
N CYS A 44 -13.43 12.87 -12.79
CA CYS A 44 -12.45 11.80 -12.54
C CYS A 44 -11.24 12.32 -11.74
N GLU A 45 -10.67 11.44 -10.95
CA GLU A 45 -9.43 11.68 -10.20
C GLU A 45 -8.19 11.62 -11.10
N GLN A 46 -8.29 10.87 -12.21
CA GLN A 46 -7.20 10.67 -13.16
C GLN A 46 -7.73 10.61 -14.60
N LEU A 47 -6.90 11.03 -15.55
CA LEU A 47 -7.21 10.99 -16.98
C LEU A 47 -6.09 10.30 -17.76
N VAL A 48 -6.47 9.51 -18.78
CA VAL A 48 -5.56 9.06 -19.83
C VAL A 48 -6.04 9.60 -21.17
N CYS A 49 -5.22 10.45 -21.78
CA CYS A 49 -5.52 11.11 -23.04
C CYS A 49 -4.68 10.49 -24.18
N PHE A 50 -5.33 9.81 -25.09
CA PHE A 50 -4.72 9.29 -26.32
C PHE A 50 -4.67 10.39 -27.37
N LEU A 51 -3.80 11.37 -27.12
CA LEU A 51 -3.67 12.63 -27.86
C LEU A 51 -2.22 13.11 -27.81
N ALA A 52 -1.84 13.95 -28.76
CA ALA A 52 -0.55 14.64 -28.69
C ALA A 52 -0.47 15.53 -27.43
N THR A 53 0.65 15.48 -26.72
CA THR A 53 0.89 16.24 -25.46
C THR A 53 0.54 17.73 -25.59
N GLY A 54 0.96 18.37 -26.70
CA GLY A 54 0.67 19.79 -26.94
C GLY A 54 -0.82 20.11 -27.13
N ALA A 55 -1.63 19.15 -27.59
CA ALA A 55 -3.07 19.29 -27.67
C ALA A 55 -3.70 19.21 -26.27
N VAL A 56 -3.27 18.23 -25.46
CA VAL A 56 -3.75 18.06 -24.09
C VAL A 56 -3.44 19.30 -23.24
N VAL A 57 -2.21 19.82 -23.32
CA VAL A 57 -1.84 21.06 -22.61
C VAL A 57 -2.79 22.22 -22.93
N ARG A 58 -3.14 22.44 -24.21
CA ARG A 58 -4.06 23.51 -24.60
C ARG A 58 -5.50 23.27 -24.16
N LEU A 59 -5.92 22.02 -24.04
CA LEU A 59 -7.25 21.67 -23.57
C LEU A 59 -7.36 21.83 -22.05
N LEU A 60 -6.31 21.48 -21.30
CA LEU A 60 -6.27 21.55 -19.84
C LEU A 60 -6.01 22.97 -19.31
N ALA A 61 -5.23 23.78 -20.02
CA ALA A 61 -4.81 25.12 -19.53
C ALA A 61 -5.96 25.97 -18.95
N PRO A 62 -7.16 26.05 -19.55
CA PRO A 62 -8.26 26.82 -18.99
C PRO A 62 -8.98 26.13 -17.81
N LEU A 63 -8.68 24.87 -17.51
CA LEU A 63 -9.31 24.07 -16.45
C LEU A 63 -8.46 23.99 -15.19
N LEU A 64 -7.15 24.32 -15.30
CA LEU A 64 -6.23 24.23 -14.18
C LEU A 64 -6.59 25.22 -13.08
N SER A 65 -6.60 24.75 -11.84
CA SER A 65 -6.94 25.55 -10.67
C SER A 65 -5.88 25.46 -9.58
N ASP A 66 -5.67 24.28 -9.00
CA ASP A 66 -4.72 24.05 -7.91
C ASP A 66 -4.04 22.68 -8.08
N LYS A 67 -2.73 22.68 -7.94
CA LYS A 67 -1.92 21.47 -8.03
C LYS A 67 -2.37 20.33 -7.09
N ALA A 68 -2.96 20.67 -5.95
CA ALA A 68 -3.41 19.70 -4.97
C ALA A 68 -4.77 19.07 -5.31
N SER A 69 -5.61 19.77 -6.09
CA SER A 69 -6.98 19.33 -6.42
C SER A 69 -7.15 18.90 -7.87
N ASP A 70 -6.26 19.36 -8.76
CA ASP A 70 -6.34 18.99 -10.18
C ASP A 70 -6.04 17.50 -10.37
N PRO A 71 -6.78 16.79 -11.25
CA PRO A 71 -6.58 15.36 -11.49
C PRO A 71 -5.22 15.04 -12.09
N GLY A 72 -4.74 13.81 -11.86
CA GLY A 72 -3.55 13.30 -12.52
C GLY A 72 -3.82 13.02 -14.01
N VAL A 73 -2.94 13.51 -14.91
CA VAL A 73 -3.13 13.34 -16.35
C VAL A 73 -1.94 12.66 -16.99
N VAL A 74 -2.22 11.58 -17.75
CA VAL A 74 -1.26 10.86 -18.59
C VAL A 74 -1.63 11.07 -20.05
N CYS A 75 -0.63 11.39 -20.88
CA CYS A 75 -0.75 11.40 -22.35
C CYS A 75 -0.13 10.15 -22.93
N VAL A 76 -0.83 9.52 -23.86
CA VAL A 76 -0.28 8.42 -24.67
C VAL A 76 -0.16 8.90 -26.12
N ASP A 77 1.02 8.77 -26.71
CA ASP A 77 1.23 9.14 -28.10
C ASP A 77 0.48 8.22 -29.06
N GLU A 78 0.22 8.70 -30.30
CA GLU A 78 -0.55 8.01 -31.33
C GLU A 78 -0.03 6.60 -31.65
N ALA A 79 1.29 6.42 -31.56
CA ALA A 79 1.91 5.13 -31.81
C ALA A 79 1.95 4.22 -30.58
N GLY A 80 1.44 4.68 -29.43
CA GLY A 80 1.43 3.93 -28.17
C GLY A 80 2.83 3.62 -27.61
N ARG A 81 3.85 4.40 -27.98
CA ARG A 81 5.24 4.16 -27.55
C ARG A 81 5.57 4.74 -26.20
N HIS A 82 4.88 5.84 -25.82
CA HIS A 82 5.18 6.59 -24.60
C HIS A 82 3.90 6.88 -23.82
N ALA A 83 3.94 6.66 -22.51
CA ALA A 83 2.94 7.11 -21.55
C ALA A 83 3.55 8.22 -20.69
N VAL A 84 3.18 9.47 -20.98
CA VAL A 84 3.80 10.65 -20.37
C VAL A 84 2.96 11.15 -19.21
N ALA A 85 3.51 11.15 -18.00
CA ALA A 85 2.91 11.80 -16.83
C ALA A 85 2.98 13.31 -17.02
N LEU A 86 1.85 13.94 -17.39
CA LEU A 86 1.79 15.34 -17.80
C LEU A 86 1.44 16.29 -16.67
N LEU A 87 0.46 15.91 -15.82
CA LEU A 87 -0.07 16.73 -14.74
C LEU A 87 -0.29 15.87 -13.49
N GLY A 88 -0.13 16.45 -12.30
CA GLY A 88 -0.43 15.76 -11.05
C GLY A 88 0.48 14.54 -10.79
N GLY A 89 1.79 14.65 -11.07
CA GLY A 89 2.75 13.54 -11.04
C GLY A 89 2.66 12.70 -9.77
N HIS A 90 2.80 13.31 -8.59
CA HIS A 90 2.67 12.65 -7.30
C HIS A 90 1.24 12.74 -6.73
N GLY A 91 0.79 13.91 -6.32
CA GLY A 91 -0.50 14.08 -5.65
C GLY A 91 -1.70 13.57 -6.45
N GLY A 92 -1.72 13.79 -7.78
CA GLY A 92 -2.73 13.24 -8.69
C GLY A 92 -2.45 11.81 -9.16
N GLY A 93 -1.28 11.22 -8.80
CA GLY A 93 -0.93 9.83 -9.12
C GLY A 93 -0.55 9.58 -10.59
N ALA A 94 -0.28 10.61 -11.41
CA ALA A 94 0.02 10.44 -12.83
C ALA A 94 1.32 9.65 -13.10
N ASN A 95 2.32 9.72 -12.21
CA ASN A 95 3.57 8.95 -12.36
C ASN A 95 3.31 7.44 -12.25
N ALA A 96 2.53 7.01 -11.26
CA ALA A 96 2.13 5.62 -11.11
C ALA A 96 1.21 5.17 -12.24
N LEU A 97 0.28 6.04 -12.66
CA LEU A 97 -0.63 5.78 -13.77
C LEU A 97 0.13 5.59 -15.09
N ALA A 98 1.16 6.41 -15.37
CA ALA A 98 1.99 6.25 -16.56
C ALA A 98 2.70 4.89 -16.60
N GLY A 99 3.20 4.41 -15.45
CA GLY A 99 3.76 3.07 -15.32
C GLY A 99 2.73 1.97 -15.63
N ALA A 100 1.56 2.04 -15.00
CA ALA A 100 0.49 1.07 -15.19
C ALA A 100 -0.06 1.04 -16.64
N VAL A 101 -0.19 2.21 -17.27
CA VAL A 101 -0.53 2.32 -18.70
C VAL A 101 0.54 1.67 -19.56
N GLY A 102 1.82 1.90 -19.21
CA GLY A 102 2.96 1.29 -19.89
C GLY A 102 2.93 -0.24 -19.85
N GLU A 103 2.60 -0.83 -18.71
CA GLU A 103 2.47 -2.29 -18.56
C GLU A 103 1.37 -2.88 -19.45
N VAL A 104 0.22 -2.22 -19.54
CA VAL A 104 -0.92 -2.71 -20.35
C VAL A 104 -0.67 -2.54 -21.85
N LEU A 105 -0.13 -1.39 -22.26
CA LEU A 105 -0.01 -1.03 -23.68
C LEU A 105 1.34 -1.38 -24.29
N GLY A 106 2.35 -1.68 -23.48
CA GLY A 106 3.73 -1.82 -23.92
C GLY A 106 4.42 -0.47 -24.18
N ALA A 107 3.89 0.62 -23.59
CA ALA A 107 4.41 1.97 -23.74
C ALA A 107 5.51 2.27 -22.70
N ALA A 108 6.55 2.99 -23.10
CA ALA A 108 7.57 3.45 -22.15
C ALA A 108 7.00 4.57 -21.25
N PRO A 109 6.99 4.43 -19.92
CA PRO A 109 6.55 5.48 -19.04
C PRO A 109 7.58 6.62 -19.02
N VAL A 110 7.10 7.86 -19.15
CA VAL A 110 7.93 9.07 -19.08
C VAL A 110 7.52 9.86 -17.83
N VAL A 111 8.38 9.83 -16.83
CA VAL A 111 8.24 10.55 -15.56
C VAL A 111 9.36 11.58 -15.46
N THR A 112 9.00 12.84 -15.24
CA THR A 112 9.94 13.96 -15.26
C THR A 112 10.07 14.68 -13.92
N THR A 113 9.45 14.19 -12.86
CA THR A 113 9.53 14.78 -11.52
C THR A 113 10.96 14.67 -10.97
N ALA A 114 11.49 15.78 -10.48
CA ALA A 114 12.88 15.86 -9.98
C ALA A 114 13.14 14.90 -8.81
N THR A 115 12.13 14.70 -7.95
CA THR A 115 12.20 13.78 -6.80
C THR A 115 12.37 12.33 -7.25
N ASP A 116 11.65 11.89 -8.29
CA ASP A 116 11.82 10.53 -8.83
C ASP A 116 13.18 10.35 -9.49
N ALA A 117 13.65 11.35 -10.23
CA ALA A 117 14.98 11.33 -10.88
C ALA A 117 16.12 11.26 -9.85
N ALA A 118 15.97 11.91 -8.70
CA ALA A 118 16.97 11.91 -7.62
C ALA A 118 16.80 10.71 -6.63
N GLY A 119 15.76 9.90 -6.77
CA GLY A 119 15.44 8.83 -5.81
C GLY A 119 14.98 9.33 -4.43
N VAL A 120 14.68 10.64 -4.32
CA VAL A 120 14.20 11.28 -3.09
C VAL A 120 12.70 11.12 -2.99
N PRO A 121 12.12 10.71 -1.84
CA PRO A 121 10.67 10.63 -1.72
C PRO A 121 10.05 12.04 -1.78
N GLY A 122 8.99 12.22 -2.57
CA GLY A 122 8.15 13.41 -2.47
C GLY A 122 7.51 13.47 -1.08
N LEU A 123 7.46 14.64 -0.44
CA LEU A 123 6.86 14.78 0.90
C LEU A 123 5.37 14.43 0.90
N ASP A 124 4.68 14.68 -0.19
CA ASP A 124 3.29 14.31 -0.46
C ASP A 124 3.08 12.79 -0.70
N MET A 125 4.16 12.04 -0.94
CA MET A 125 4.15 10.59 -1.14
C MET A 125 4.50 9.77 0.11
N LEU A 126 4.74 10.45 1.24
CA LEU A 126 5.09 9.75 2.50
C LEU A 126 3.89 9.07 3.18
N GLY A 127 2.69 9.19 2.61
CA GLY A 127 1.47 8.60 3.15
C GLY A 127 0.94 9.34 4.38
N LEU A 128 1.41 10.54 4.64
CA LEU A 128 0.96 11.43 5.70
C LEU A 128 0.48 12.75 5.08
N PRO A 129 -0.59 13.37 5.59
CA PRO A 129 -0.94 14.73 5.21
C PRO A 129 0.23 15.69 5.45
N VAL A 130 0.45 16.61 4.54
CA VAL A 130 1.55 17.56 4.61
C VAL A 130 1.03 19.00 4.46
N GLU A 131 1.60 19.91 5.24
CA GLU A 131 1.26 21.34 5.25
C GLU A 131 2.52 22.20 5.14
N GLY A 132 2.35 23.49 4.83
CA GLY A 132 3.41 24.49 4.80
C GLY A 132 4.12 24.57 3.46
N ASP A 133 5.38 24.98 3.47
CA ASP A 133 6.20 25.17 2.26
C ASP A 133 6.80 23.84 1.77
N VAL A 134 5.93 22.96 1.28
CA VAL A 134 6.31 21.65 0.74
C VAL A 134 7.31 21.79 -0.42
N ALA A 135 7.10 22.77 -1.29
CA ALA A 135 7.94 23.00 -2.46
C ALA A 135 9.35 23.47 -2.05
N GLY A 136 9.46 24.41 -1.12
CA GLY A 136 10.72 24.95 -0.65
C GLY A 136 11.55 23.90 0.10
N VAL A 137 10.92 23.09 0.95
CA VAL A 137 11.59 22.00 1.68
C VAL A 137 12.00 20.88 0.72
N SER A 138 11.14 20.46 -0.20
CA SER A 138 11.48 19.46 -1.23
C SER A 138 12.64 19.92 -2.10
N ARG A 139 12.68 21.19 -2.46
CA ARG A 139 13.82 21.77 -3.21
C ARG A 139 15.11 21.72 -2.42
N ALA A 140 15.08 22.09 -1.13
CA ALA A 140 16.25 21.98 -0.26
C ALA A 140 16.76 20.53 -0.15
N MET A 141 15.84 19.56 -0.05
CA MET A 141 16.20 18.14 -0.06
C MET A 141 16.90 17.72 -1.35
N LEU A 142 16.41 18.17 -2.51
CA LEU A 142 16.96 17.85 -3.83
C LEU A 142 18.31 18.53 -4.10
N ASP A 143 18.44 19.78 -3.66
CA ASP A 143 19.67 20.57 -3.84
C ASP A 143 20.80 20.15 -2.86
N GLY A 144 20.55 19.19 -1.96
CA GLY A 144 21.51 18.74 -0.95
C GLY A 144 21.73 19.73 0.19
N ALA A 145 20.91 20.79 0.29
CA ALA A 145 20.95 21.74 1.38
C ALA A 145 20.48 21.08 2.69
N GLY A 146 21.02 21.49 3.85
CA GLY A 146 20.64 20.95 5.13
C GLY A 146 19.15 21.20 5.45
N VAL A 147 18.44 20.15 5.80
CA VAL A 147 17.04 20.20 6.25
C VAL A 147 16.96 19.64 7.66
N GLU A 148 16.56 20.47 8.61
CA GLU A 148 16.41 20.05 10.00
C GLU A 148 15.16 19.20 10.17
N LEU A 149 15.35 17.93 10.56
CA LEU A 149 14.26 17.04 10.93
C LEU A 149 13.88 17.24 12.41
N ARG A 150 12.64 17.66 12.64
CA ARG A 150 12.05 17.78 13.99
C ARG A 150 10.88 16.83 14.11
N ALA A 151 11.04 15.75 14.86
CA ALA A 151 9.99 14.76 15.09
C ALA A 151 9.81 14.53 16.61
N ASP A 152 8.57 14.49 17.05
CA ASP A 152 8.22 14.24 18.46
C ASP A 152 8.41 12.75 18.85
N ALA A 153 8.44 11.86 17.84
CA ALA A 153 8.67 10.43 17.97
C ALA A 153 9.20 9.85 16.65
N VAL A 154 9.64 8.59 16.68
CA VAL A 154 10.00 7.85 15.47
C VAL A 154 8.72 7.38 14.77
N TRP A 155 8.58 7.69 13.49
CA TRP A 155 7.43 7.31 12.67
C TRP A 155 7.89 6.39 11.54
N PRO A 156 7.05 5.46 11.05
CA PRO A 156 7.41 4.52 9.99
C PRO A 156 7.47 5.21 8.62
N LEU A 157 8.33 6.22 8.52
CA LEU A 157 8.61 6.94 7.28
C LEU A 157 9.57 6.14 6.38
N PRO A 158 9.49 6.30 5.06
CA PRO A 158 10.54 5.83 4.17
C PRO A 158 11.86 6.56 4.46
N PRO A 159 13.00 6.03 3.98
CA PRO A 159 14.29 6.66 4.18
C PRO A 159 14.31 8.06 3.60
N LEU A 160 14.79 9.00 4.38
CA LEU A 160 15.00 10.39 3.98
C LEU A 160 16.44 10.57 3.50
N PRO A 161 16.72 11.54 2.59
CA PRO A 161 18.08 11.84 2.16
C PRO A 161 19.01 12.21 3.31
N ALA A 162 20.30 11.96 3.17
CA ALA A 162 21.30 12.19 4.21
C ALA A 162 21.39 13.65 4.71
N ASN A 163 20.98 14.62 3.88
CA ASN A 163 20.91 16.03 4.24
C ASN A 163 19.66 16.40 5.07
N VAL A 164 18.78 15.42 5.36
CA VAL A 164 17.62 15.57 6.25
C VAL A 164 17.93 14.84 7.56
N SER A 165 18.31 15.57 8.59
CA SER A 165 18.69 14.98 9.88
C SER A 165 18.42 15.93 11.05
N PRO A 166 18.33 15.43 12.29
CA PRO A 166 18.23 16.29 13.47
C PRO A 166 19.42 17.24 13.55
N GLY A 167 19.17 18.54 13.75
CA GLY A 167 20.18 19.56 13.89
C GLY A 167 20.92 19.98 12.61
N ALA A 168 20.61 19.40 11.47
CA ALA A 168 21.16 19.82 10.17
C ALA A 168 20.26 20.90 9.57
N GLY A 169 20.65 22.18 9.59
CA GLY A 169 19.75 23.17 9.05
C GLY A 169 20.39 24.44 8.50
N ASP A 170 20.13 24.71 7.20
CA ASP A 170 20.29 26.00 6.53
C ASP A 170 18.95 26.76 6.46
N GLY A 171 18.12 26.64 7.50
CA GLY A 171 16.83 27.33 7.61
C GLY A 171 15.65 26.61 6.95
N ALA A 172 15.81 25.40 6.38
CA ALA A 172 14.71 24.54 5.97
C ALA A 172 14.40 23.54 7.08
N VAL A 173 13.11 23.34 7.40
CA VAL A 173 12.65 22.48 8.49
C VAL A 173 11.57 21.50 7.99
N LEU A 174 11.77 20.22 8.26
CA LEU A 174 10.76 19.19 8.12
C LEU A 174 10.31 18.76 9.52
N ARG A 175 9.06 19.04 9.89
CA ARG A 175 8.49 18.61 11.16
C ARG A 175 7.59 17.40 11.00
N VAL A 176 7.56 16.53 12.01
CA VAL A 176 6.61 15.41 12.09
C VAL A 176 5.92 15.52 13.45
N THR A 177 4.69 16.02 13.47
CA THR A 177 3.98 16.30 14.73
C THR A 177 2.45 16.33 14.52
N ASP A 178 1.70 15.92 15.52
CA ASP A 178 0.25 16.07 15.61
C ASP A 178 -0.19 17.43 16.22
N ARG A 179 0.77 18.27 16.64
CA ARG A 179 0.48 19.56 17.26
C ARG A 179 0.38 20.66 16.21
N ILE A 180 -0.53 21.60 16.43
CA ILE A 180 -0.59 22.85 15.67
C ILE A 180 0.71 23.61 15.92
N VAL A 181 1.39 23.99 14.85
CA VAL A 181 2.64 24.73 14.89
C VAL A 181 2.58 25.89 13.89
N GLU A 182 3.35 26.95 14.15
CA GLU A 182 3.50 28.04 13.20
C GLU A 182 4.21 27.54 11.93
N LEU A 183 3.62 27.83 10.77
CA LEU A 183 4.18 27.52 9.45
C LEU A 183 5.08 28.67 9.03
N GLY A 184 6.37 28.58 9.39
CA GLY A 184 7.39 29.54 8.93
C GLY A 184 7.74 29.32 7.46
N ALA A 185 8.44 30.31 6.87
CA ALA A 185 9.04 30.13 5.55
C ALA A 185 9.97 28.88 5.55
N ARG A 186 9.99 28.12 4.46
CA ARG A 186 10.77 26.88 4.29
C ARG A 186 10.51 25.84 5.40
N THR A 187 9.28 25.80 5.90
CA THR A 187 8.84 24.78 6.89
C THR A 187 7.72 23.94 6.28
N ALA A 188 7.93 22.62 6.24
CA ALA A 188 6.90 21.64 5.92
C ALA A 188 6.60 20.79 7.17
N VAL A 189 5.33 20.43 7.36
CA VAL A 189 4.87 19.65 8.51
C VAL A 189 4.12 18.42 8.04
N LEU A 190 4.62 17.24 8.36
CA LEU A 190 3.94 15.97 8.18
C LEU A 190 3.03 15.71 9.38
N ARG A 191 1.79 15.30 9.10
CA ARG A 191 0.74 15.05 10.10
C ARG A 191 0.53 13.54 10.30
N PRO A 192 1.17 12.96 11.32
CA PRO A 192 0.99 11.53 11.60
C PRO A 192 -0.42 11.25 12.10
N ALA A 193 -1.02 10.13 11.68
CA ALA A 193 -2.33 9.67 12.11
C ALA A 193 -2.26 9.07 13.53
N SER A 194 -2.03 9.93 14.52
CA SER A 194 -1.80 9.55 15.92
C SER A 194 -3.01 9.70 16.83
N LEU A 195 -4.04 10.46 16.43
CA LEU A 195 -5.15 10.80 17.29
C LEU A 195 -6.35 9.88 17.04
N ALA A 196 -6.84 9.21 18.08
CA ALA A 196 -8.15 8.57 18.05
C ALA A 196 -9.14 9.43 18.85
N VAL A 197 -10.28 9.73 18.23
CA VAL A 197 -11.30 10.61 18.82
C VAL A 197 -12.53 9.79 19.18
N GLY A 198 -12.74 9.61 20.47
CA GLY A 198 -13.94 8.97 21.00
C GLY A 198 -15.14 9.93 20.96
N VAL A 199 -16.24 9.46 20.35
CA VAL A 199 -17.45 10.25 20.16
C VAL A 199 -18.64 9.56 20.83
N GLY A 200 -19.40 10.31 21.61
CA GLY A 200 -20.71 9.93 22.10
C GLY A 200 -21.73 10.98 21.71
N ALA A 201 -22.95 10.56 21.37
CA ALA A 201 -24.00 11.48 20.94
C ALA A 201 -25.39 11.05 21.41
N SER A 202 -26.29 12.00 21.60
CA SER A 202 -27.73 11.75 21.66
C SER A 202 -28.23 11.25 20.31
N LYS A 203 -29.42 10.66 20.28
CA LYS A 203 -30.04 10.22 19.04
C LYS A 203 -30.32 11.42 18.11
N ASP A 204 -30.08 11.23 16.82
CA ASP A 204 -30.29 12.21 15.75
C ASP A 204 -29.45 13.51 15.93
N VAL A 205 -28.23 13.41 16.48
CA VAL A 205 -27.31 14.55 16.56
C VAL A 205 -26.89 15.01 15.17
N PRO A 206 -26.88 16.33 14.88
CA PRO A 206 -26.36 16.85 13.62
C PRO A 206 -24.85 16.59 13.48
N ALA A 207 -24.40 16.28 12.25
CA ALA A 207 -22.98 16.07 11.97
C ALA A 207 -22.14 17.33 12.28
N GLU A 208 -22.68 18.50 12.01
CA GLU A 208 -22.07 19.80 12.27
C GLU A 208 -21.76 20.02 13.75
N GLU A 209 -22.61 19.53 14.65
CA GLU A 209 -22.38 19.61 16.09
C GLU A 209 -21.23 18.69 16.51
N VAL A 210 -21.16 17.48 15.95
CA VAL A 210 -20.08 16.53 16.23
C VAL A 210 -18.75 17.07 15.70
N VAL A 211 -18.69 17.50 14.43
CA VAL A 211 -17.48 18.06 13.81
C VAL A 211 -17.06 19.35 14.50
N GLY A 212 -18.00 20.24 14.83
CA GLY A 212 -17.75 21.48 15.53
C GLY A 212 -17.10 21.24 16.89
N LEU A 213 -17.64 20.31 17.67
CA LEU A 213 -17.07 19.92 18.96
C LEU A 213 -15.65 19.35 18.81
N ILE A 214 -15.44 18.43 17.86
CA ILE A 214 -14.11 17.85 17.61
C ILE A 214 -13.10 18.93 17.27
N ARG A 215 -13.43 19.85 16.36
CA ARG A 215 -12.54 20.96 15.98
C ARG A 215 -12.20 21.87 17.14
N ASP A 216 -13.20 22.26 17.94
CA ASP A 216 -12.98 23.14 19.08
C ASP A 216 -12.08 22.48 20.11
N VAL A 217 -12.32 21.21 20.41
CA VAL A 217 -11.52 20.42 21.35
C VAL A 217 -10.08 20.27 20.88
N LEU A 218 -9.86 19.94 19.62
CA LEU A 218 -8.51 19.80 19.06
C LEU A 218 -7.78 21.14 19.04
N ARG A 219 -8.44 22.22 18.64
CA ARG A 219 -7.85 23.56 18.62
C ARG A 219 -7.46 24.03 20.02
N GLU A 220 -8.33 23.85 21.04
CA GLU A 220 -8.04 24.19 22.42
C GLU A 220 -6.85 23.38 22.98
N ALA A 221 -6.68 22.13 22.53
CA ALA A 221 -5.56 21.27 22.91
C ALA A 221 -4.29 21.50 22.06
N GLY A 222 -4.33 22.39 21.07
CA GLY A 222 -3.22 22.62 20.14
C GLY A 222 -2.91 21.43 19.25
N LEU A 223 -3.92 20.62 18.88
CA LEU A 223 -3.80 19.41 18.08
C LEU A 223 -4.34 19.62 16.66
N SER A 224 -3.66 19.07 15.66
CA SER A 224 -4.07 19.16 14.25
C SER A 224 -5.17 18.17 13.89
N PRO A 225 -6.29 18.61 13.27
CA PRO A 225 -7.31 17.69 12.80
C PRO A 225 -6.81 16.75 11.68
N LEU A 226 -5.76 17.11 10.96
CA LEU A 226 -5.13 16.24 9.95
C LEU A 226 -4.40 15.04 10.57
N SER A 227 -4.23 15.03 11.89
CA SER A 227 -3.65 13.89 12.62
C SER A 227 -4.69 12.94 13.21
N ILE A 228 -5.98 13.12 12.92
CA ILE A 228 -7.01 12.16 13.32
C ILE A 228 -6.82 10.87 12.51
N ALA A 229 -6.65 9.76 13.22
CA ALA A 229 -6.55 8.43 12.62
C ALA A 229 -7.93 7.78 12.42
N GLU A 230 -8.82 7.95 13.39
CA GLU A 230 -10.15 7.35 13.39
C GLU A 230 -11.09 8.06 14.38
N LEU A 231 -12.39 7.96 14.11
CA LEU A 231 -13.41 8.18 15.13
C LEU A 231 -13.79 6.84 15.76
N VAL A 232 -14.02 6.85 17.06
CA VAL A 232 -14.39 5.62 17.79
C VAL A 232 -15.63 5.86 18.67
N THR A 233 -16.53 4.86 18.72
CA THR A 233 -17.76 4.93 19.48
C THR A 233 -18.23 3.54 19.96
N VAL A 234 -19.39 3.44 20.59
CA VAL A 234 -20.02 2.17 20.96
C VAL A 234 -20.84 1.57 19.82
N ASP A 235 -20.94 0.25 19.72
CA ASP A 235 -21.70 -0.45 18.66
C ASP A 235 -23.14 0.05 18.52
N ALA A 236 -23.80 0.37 19.62
CA ALA A 236 -25.16 0.94 19.63
C ALA A 236 -25.26 2.31 18.89
N LYS A 237 -24.14 2.90 18.49
CA LYS A 237 -24.02 4.16 17.73
C LYS A 237 -23.33 4.00 16.38
N ALA A 238 -23.15 2.77 15.91
CA ALA A 238 -22.52 2.49 14.61
C ALA A 238 -23.24 3.16 13.45
N ASP A 239 -24.57 3.21 13.50
CA ASP A 239 -25.43 3.77 12.47
C ASP A 239 -26.00 5.15 12.83
N GLU A 240 -25.45 5.84 13.84
CA GLU A 240 -25.89 7.19 14.18
C GLU A 240 -25.52 8.17 13.07
N PRO A 241 -26.51 8.74 12.33
CA PRO A 241 -26.23 9.46 11.08
C PRO A 241 -25.23 10.60 11.25
N GLY A 242 -25.32 11.34 12.37
CA GLY A 242 -24.42 12.46 12.62
C GLY A 242 -22.98 12.05 12.88
N ILE A 243 -22.74 10.88 13.50
CA ILE A 243 -21.39 10.36 13.73
C ILE A 243 -20.81 9.79 12.43
N VAL A 244 -21.60 9.03 11.66
CA VAL A 244 -21.20 8.47 10.36
C VAL A 244 -20.85 9.59 9.38
N ALA A 245 -21.71 10.63 9.28
CA ALA A 245 -21.46 11.79 8.44
C ALA A 245 -20.21 12.58 8.89
N ALA A 246 -19.99 12.72 10.21
CA ALA A 246 -18.78 13.37 10.73
C ALA A 246 -17.51 12.59 10.37
N ALA A 247 -17.49 11.26 10.47
CA ALA A 247 -16.35 10.43 10.08
C ALA A 247 -16.08 10.56 8.57
N SER A 248 -17.14 10.52 7.74
CA SER A 248 -17.04 10.71 6.29
C SER A 248 -16.50 12.10 5.93
N TRP A 249 -16.97 13.14 6.59
CA TRP A 249 -16.52 14.51 6.35
C TRP A 249 -15.05 14.72 6.75
N LEU A 250 -14.62 14.13 7.87
CA LEU A 250 -13.22 14.14 8.31
C LEU A 250 -12.32 13.23 7.45
N GLY A 251 -12.90 12.37 6.61
CA GLY A 251 -12.15 11.42 5.78
C GLY A 251 -11.48 10.31 6.58
N VAL A 252 -12.03 9.94 7.75
CA VAL A 252 -11.45 8.94 8.66
C VAL A 252 -12.41 7.78 8.90
N PRO A 253 -11.92 6.56 9.19
CA PRO A 253 -12.77 5.43 9.52
C PRO A 253 -13.52 5.67 10.84
N LEU A 254 -14.73 5.12 10.93
CA LEU A 254 -15.48 4.96 12.16
C LEU A 254 -15.31 3.52 12.66
N ARG A 255 -14.79 3.37 13.86
CA ARG A 255 -14.63 2.08 14.55
C ARG A 255 -15.54 2.01 15.76
N THR A 256 -16.13 0.86 16.01
CA THR A 256 -17.01 0.65 17.16
C THR A 256 -16.49 -0.42 18.10
N TYR A 257 -16.94 -0.37 19.34
CA TYR A 257 -16.62 -1.33 20.40
C TYR A 257 -17.89 -1.78 21.09
N ALA A 258 -17.88 -3.03 21.58
CA ALA A 258 -18.98 -3.56 22.34
C ALA A 258 -19.17 -2.82 23.67
N ALA A 259 -20.42 -2.63 24.09
CA ALA A 259 -20.72 -1.89 25.31
C ALA A 259 -20.11 -2.53 26.59
N ASP A 260 -20.06 -3.86 26.63
CA ASP A 260 -19.45 -4.62 27.73
C ASP A 260 -17.92 -4.51 27.77
N GLU A 261 -17.27 -4.34 26.62
CA GLU A 261 -15.85 -4.03 26.52
C GLU A 261 -15.58 -2.63 27.09
N LEU A 262 -16.37 -1.63 26.66
CA LEU A 262 -16.24 -0.26 27.13
C LEU A 262 -16.58 -0.11 28.62
N ALA A 263 -17.47 -0.94 29.15
CA ALA A 263 -17.83 -0.91 30.58
C ALA A 263 -16.69 -1.34 31.52
N ARG A 264 -15.72 -2.10 31.01
CA ARG A 264 -14.53 -2.54 31.77
C ARG A 264 -13.43 -1.50 31.82
N ILE A 265 -13.54 -0.43 31.02
CA ILE A 265 -12.54 0.60 30.94
C ILE A 265 -12.79 1.65 32.04
N GLU A 266 -11.80 1.87 32.88
CA GLU A 266 -11.83 2.94 33.86
C GLU A 266 -11.71 4.31 33.16
N VAL A 267 -12.66 5.20 33.42
CA VAL A 267 -12.75 6.52 32.79
C VAL A 267 -12.69 7.62 33.84
N PRO A 268 -11.97 8.74 33.58
CA PRO A 268 -11.87 9.86 34.51
C PRO A 268 -13.20 10.56 34.80
N ASN A 269 -14.13 10.59 33.80
CA ASN A 269 -15.38 11.35 33.92
C ASN A 269 -16.61 10.46 33.65
N PRO A 270 -16.95 9.54 34.58
CA PRO A 270 -18.13 8.69 34.46
C PRO A 270 -19.43 9.51 34.48
N SER A 271 -20.49 8.99 33.91
CA SER A 271 -21.79 9.66 33.81
C SER A 271 -22.92 8.62 33.82
N GLY A 272 -23.98 8.89 34.59
CA GLY A 272 -25.12 7.98 34.71
C GLY A 272 -25.97 7.87 33.44
N ALA A 273 -26.03 8.89 32.60
CA ALA A 273 -26.85 8.88 31.40
C ALA A 273 -26.38 7.85 30.35
N PRO A 274 -25.10 7.75 29.96
CA PRO A 274 -24.61 6.69 29.08
C PRO A 274 -24.73 5.31 29.73
N LEU A 275 -24.51 5.21 31.03
CA LEU A 275 -24.64 3.93 31.77
C LEU A 275 -26.07 3.38 31.66
N ALA A 276 -27.08 4.23 31.83
CA ALA A 276 -28.48 3.85 31.70
C ALA A 276 -28.90 3.56 30.24
N ALA A 277 -28.34 4.28 29.27
CA ALA A 277 -28.73 4.18 27.87
C ALA A 277 -28.04 3.06 27.10
N VAL A 278 -26.75 2.81 27.33
CA VAL A 278 -25.91 1.90 26.54
C VAL A 278 -24.98 1.01 27.38
N GLY A 279 -25.10 1.04 28.71
CA GLY A 279 -24.36 0.12 29.60
C GLY A 279 -22.89 0.50 29.89
N THR A 280 -22.42 1.66 29.45
CA THR A 280 -21.03 2.13 29.72
C THR A 280 -21.03 3.46 30.48
N PRO A 281 -20.09 3.70 31.44
CA PRO A 281 -20.04 4.95 32.20
C PRO A 281 -19.66 6.17 31.36
N SER A 282 -19.04 5.99 30.21
CA SER A 282 -18.71 7.06 29.26
C SER A 282 -18.45 6.50 27.87
N VAL A 283 -19.26 6.85 26.88
CA VAL A 283 -19.02 6.40 25.49
C VAL A 283 -17.74 7.03 24.95
N ALA A 284 -17.62 8.36 25.00
CA ALA A 284 -16.49 9.06 24.39
C ALA A 284 -15.14 8.68 24.99
N GLU A 285 -15.01 8.72 26.34
CA GLU A 285 -13.72 8.40 26.97
C GLU A 285 -13.39 6.91 26.89
N ALA A 286 -14.37 6.03 27.14
CA ALA A 286 -14.13 4.60 27.10
C ALA A 286 -13.74 4.16 25.68
N ALA A 287 -14.44 4.63 24.63
CA ALA A 287 -14.09 4.31 23.26
C ALA A 287 -12.70 4.88 22.86
N ALA A 288 -12.38 6.12 23.27
CA ALA A 288 -11.04 6.68 23.03
C ALA A 288 -9.95 5.84 23.69
N LEU A 289 -10.11 5.48 24.97
CA LEU A 289 -9.16 4.65 25.71
C LEU A 289 -9.07 3.21 25.17
N ALA A 290 -10.19 2.65 24.67
CA ALA A 290 -10.21 1.35 23.99
C ALA A 290 -9.34 1.33 22.72
N ALA A 291 -9.24 2.47 22.03
CA ALA A 291 -8.34 2.61 20.88
C ALA A 291 -6.85 2.57 21.25
N GLY A 292 -6.54 2.64 22.56
CA GLY A 292 -5.19 2.63 23.12
C GLY A 292 -4.50 3.98 23.07
N GLY A 293 -3.57 4.21 24.00
CA GLY A 293 -2.77 5.41 24.06
C GLY A 293 -3.01 6.29 25.28
N GLU A 294 -2.42 7.48 25.25
CA GLU A 294 -2.51 8.49 26.31
C GLU A 294 -3.75 9.37 26.12
N LEU A 295 -4.56 9.53 27.17
CA LEU A 295 -5.69 10.43 27.15
C LEU A 295 -5.20 11.89 27.22
N LEU A 296 -5.21 12.57 26.06
CA LEU A 296 -4.81 13.98 25.98
C LEU A 296 -5.93 14.94 26.37
N VAL A 297 -7.15 14.63 25.93
CA VAL A 297 -8.32 15.45 26.23
C VAL A 297 -9.40 14.58 26.85
N PRO A 298 -9.74 14.80 28.14
CA PRO A 298 -10.86 14.12 28.77
C PRO A 298 -12.19 14.58 28.15
N LYS A 299 -13.27 13.88 28.45
CA LYS A 299 -14.59 14.11 27.90
C LYS A 299 -15.00 15.59 27.92
N ARG A 300 -15.27 16.13 26.74
CA ARG A 300 -15.88 17.43 26.49
C ARG A 300 -17.30 17.24 25.96
N LYS A 301 -18.18 18.20 26.25
CA LYS A 301 -19.57 18.22 25.78
C LYS A 301 -19.77 19.41 24.85
N SER A 302 -20.57 19.23 23.80
CA SER A 302 -21.03 20.35 23.00
C SER A 302 -21.86 21.31 23.88
N ARG A 303 -21.84 22.60 23.54
CA ARG A 303 -22.63 23.61 24.28
C ARG A 303 -24.12 23.55 23.96
N GLY A 304 -24.57 22.61 23.10
CA GLY A 304 -25.91 22.59 22.53
C GLY A 304 -26.09 23.76 21.54
N TRP A 305 -26.72 23.54 20.41
CA TRP A 305 -27.04 24.61 19.47
C TRP A 305 -28.18 25.44 20.03
N PRO A 306 -28.03 26.78 20.24
CA PRO A 306 -29.10 27.59 20.75
C PRO A 306 -30.28 27.59 19.77
N ALA A 307 -31.42 27.12 20.22
CA ALA A 307 -32.67 27.25 19.45
C ALA A 307 -32.91 28.73 19.16
N GLY A 308 -32.72 29.18 17.92
CA GLY A 308 -33.13 30.49 17.48
C GLY A 308 -32.11 31.47 16.91
N GLN A 309 -30.85 31.12 16.71
CA GLN A 309 -29.95 32.00 15.94
C GLN A 309 -29.72 31.41 14.54
N ALA A 310 -30.52 31.89 13.58
CA ALA A 310 -30.17 31.81 12.16
C ALA A 310 -28.90 32.66 11.96
N GLY A 311 -27.83 32.02 11.48
CA GLY A 311 -26.60 32.73 11.06
C GLY A 311 -26.95 33.79 9.99
N PRO A 312 -26.09 34.80 9.76
CA PRO A 312 -26.34 35.84 8.76
C PRO A 312 -26.57 35.21 7.40
N GLY A 313 -27.77 35.39 6.88
CA GLY A 313 -28.28 34.76 5.67
C GLY A 313 -27.41 35.06 4.45
N SER A 314 -26.94 34.01 3.80
CA SER A 314 -26.55 34.05 2.40
C SER A 314 -27.85 34.04 1.56
N GLY A 315 -28.36 35.22 1.24
CA GLY A 315 -29.44 35.39 0.28
C GLY A 315 -28.97 34.99 -1.12
N VAL A 316 -29.23 33.76 -1.50
CA VAL A 316 -29.18 33.36 -2.91
C VAL A 316 -30.49 33.86 -3.55
N ARG A 317 -30.45 35.06 -4.13
CA ARG A 317 -31.46 35.49 -5.10
C ARG A 317 -31.26 34.72 -6.39
N GLY A 318 -32.30 33.98 -6.76
CA GLY A 318 -32.38 33.38 -8.08
C GLY A 318 -32.25 34.48 -9.17
N VAL A 319 -31.29 34.29 -10.06
CA VAL A 319 -31.14 35.12 -11.25
C VAL A 319 -31.93 34.46 -12.37
N GLN A 320 -33.07 35.06 -12.69
CA GLN A 320 -33.79 34.85 -13.93
C GLN A 320 -32.99 35.48 -15.08
N LEU A 321 -32.72 34.69 -16.10
CA LEU A 321 -32.16 35.16 -17.37
C LEU A 321 -33.14 36.10 -18.09
N GLN A 322 -32.77 37.36 -18.26
CA GLN A 322 -33.26 38.19 -19.36
C GLN A 322 -32.12 38.97 -19.98
N GLY A 323 -32.01 38.83 -21.30
CA GLY A 323 -30.98 39.43 -22.12
C GLY A 323 -31.18 40.95 -22.33
N GLY A 324 -30.12 41.61 -22.75
CA GLY A 324 -30.19 42.98 -23.25
C GLY A 324 -28.85 43.70 -23.20
N GLY A 325 -28.30 43.99 -24.37
CA GLY A 325 -27.00 44.51 -24.69
C GLY A 325 -26.75 45.98 -24.27
N GLY A 326 -25.51 46.42 -24.50
CA GLY A 326 -25.19 47.85 -24.52
C GLY A 326 -23.82 48.23 -23.98
N SER A 327 -22.91 48.28 -24.84
CA SER A 327 -21.69 49.07 -25.06
C SER A 327 -21.25 50.19 -24.11
N ARG A 328 -19.95 50.31 -24.00
CA ARG A 328 -19.03 51.47 -24.05
C ARG A 328 -18.37 51.99 -22.77
N ARG A 329 -17.05 51.88 -22.85
CA ARG A 329 -15.96 52.86 -22.65
C ARG A 329 -15.71 53.51 -21.29
N GLY A 330 -14.46 53.43 -20.84
CA GLY A 330 -13.68 54.61 -20.58
C GLY A 330 -12.94 54.66 -19.27
N ALA A 331 -11.62 54.44 -19.32
CA ALA A 331 -10.50 55.16 -18.69
C ALA A 331 -10.70 55.76 -17.26
N SER A 332 -9.81 55.50 -16.35
CA SER A 332 -8.55 56.18 -16.06
C SER A 332 -8.10 55.84 -14.61
N ALA A 333 -6.78 55.87 -14.45
CA ALA A 333 -6.07 55.64 -13.20
C ALA A 333 -6.31 56.76 -12.17
N SER A 334 -6.20 56.39 -10.89
CA SER A 334 -5.44 57.17 -9.90
C SER A 334 -5.15 56.33 -8.66
N ASP A 335 -3.92 56.42 -8.21
CA ASP A 335 -3.39 55.97 -6.91
C ASP A 335 -4.27 56.47 -5.75
N ASP A 336 -4.42 55.64 -4.73
CA ASP A 336 -4.13 56.05 -3.38
C ASP A 336 -4.10 54.89 -2.40
N ASN A 337 -3.07 54.91 -1.58
CA ASN A 337 -2.72 54.14 -0.41
C ASN A 337 -3.84 54.07 0.63
N ALA A 338 -4.23 52.90 1.11
CA ALA A 338 -4.69 52.71 2.49
C ALA A 338 -4.46 51.29 2.97
N ALA A 339 -3.85 51.24 4.10
CA ALA A 339 -3.31 50.10 4.84
C ALA A 339 -4.35 49.07 5.30
N ASP A 340 -3.84 47.86 5.49
CA ASP A 340 -4.18 46.84 6.49
C ASP A 340 -5.66 46.42 6.68
N ALA A 341 -6.01 45.32 6.02
CA ALA A 341 -6.82 44.26 6.60
C ALA A 341 -6.35 42.92 6.05
N HIS A 342 -5.62 42.17 6.85
CA HIS A 342 -5.32 40.78 6.57
C HIS A 342 -6.61 40.00 6.36
N PRO A 343 -6.85 39.38 5.20
CA PRO A 343 -7.92 38.37 5.09
C PRO A 343 -7.45 37.17 5.90
N GLY A 344 -8.30 36.75 6.83
CA GLY A 344 -8.06 35.62 7.70
C GLY A 344 -7.54 34.42 6.91
N ALA A 345 -6.45 33.86 7.40
CA ALA A 345 -5.82 32.66 6.85
C ALA A 345 -6.90 31.58 6.69
N ARG A 346 -7.15 31.17 5.44
CA ARG A 346 -7.93 29.97 5.16
C ARG A 346 -7.14 28.81 5.73
N GLU A 347 -7.75 28.05 6.66
CA GLU A 347 -7.20 26.79 7.14
C GLU A 347 -6.98 25.88 5.92
N PRO A 348 -5.76 25.41 5.65
CA PRO A 348 -5.49 24.60 4.45
C PRO A 348 -6.08 23.21 4.62
N GLY A 349 -6.81 22.73 3.62
CA GLY A 349 -7.00 21.32 3.33
C GLY A 349 -8.30 20.65 3.75
N LEU A 350 -9.23 21.29 4.46
CA LEU A 350 -10.53 20.69 4.75
C LEU A 350 -11.61 21.18 3.77
N PRO A 351 -12.53 20.29 3.28
CA PRO A 351 -13.68 20.71 2.47
C PRO A 351 -14.51 21.79 3.17
N GLY A 352 -15.16 22.64 2.39
CA GLY A 352 -15.98 23.73 2.92
C GLY A 352 -16.99 23.25 3.97
N TRP A 353 -17.25 24.10 4.98
CA TRP A 353 -18.18 23.85 6.08
C TRP A 353 -19.54 23.34 5.55
N PRO A 354 -20.10 22.21 6.09
CA PRO A 354 -21.43 21.78 5.75
C PRO A 354 -22.47 22.85 6.15
N PRO A 355 -23.55 23.04 5.38
CA PRO A 355 -24.59 24.03 5.72
C PRO A 355 -25.24 23.66 7.06
N PRO A 356 -25.71 24.66 7.85
CA PRO A 356 -26.36 24.41 9.12
C PRO A 356 -27.62 23.57 8.92
N GLY A 357 -27.74 22.48 9.69
CA GLY A 357 -28.93 21.63 9.69
C GLY A 357 -30.17 22.31 10.30
N PRO A 358 -31.37 21.73 10.15
CA PRO A 358 -32.60 22.34 10.62
C PRO A 358 -32.61 22.48 12.13
N ALA A 359 -32.88 23.68 12.62
CA ALA A 359 -33.02 23.99 14.04
C ALA A 359 -34.17 23.22 14.68
N GLY A 360 -33.95 22.51 15.78
CA GLY A 360 -35.06 21.94 16.47
C GLY A 360 -34.92 20.94 17.62
N ARG A 361 -33.72 20.57 18.15
CA ARG A 361 -33.65 19.83 19.41
C ARG A 361 -32.32 20.09 20.14
N ALA A 362 -32.35 20.06 21.48
CA ALA A 362 -31.14 20.07 22.30
C ALA A 362 -30.39 18.71 22.13
N ALA A 363 -29.73 18.56 20.98
CA ALA A 363 -28.83 17.45 20.75
C ALA A 363 -27.54 17.69 21.54
N MET A 364 -26.88 16.64 21.99
CA MET A 364 -25.64 16.72 22.74
C MET A 364 -24.63 15.74 22.14
N ALA A 365 -23.48 16.27 21.74
CA ALA A 365 -22.31 15.48 21.43
C ALA A 365 -21.30 15.53 22.56
N THR A 366 -20.52 14.46 22.69
CA THR A 366 -19.36 14.40 23.58
C THR A 366 -18.16 13.87 22.80
N CYS A 367 -16.97 14.39 23.07
CA CYS A 367 -15.74 13.80 22.52
C CYS A 367 -14.63 13.73 23.58
N ALA A 368 -13.71 12.80 23.38
CA ALA A 368 -12.45 12.66 24.12
C ALA A 368 -11.35 12.29 23.11
N VAL A 369 -10.11 12.66 23.38
CA VAL A 369 -9.00 12.44 22.45
C VAL A 369 -7.87 11.69 23.14
N VAL A 370 -7.43 10.60 22.54
CA VAL A 370 -6.21 9.89 22.92
C VAL A 370 -5.15 10.04 21.83
N ARG A 371 -3.87 10.08 22.25
CA ARG A 371 -2.73 9.94 21.38
C ARG A 371 -2.23 8.50 21.43
N ARG A 372 -2.22 7.83 20.31
CA ARG A 372 -1.59 6.52 20.17
C ARG A 372 -0.09 6.67 19.98
N SER A 373 0.68 5.80 20.60
CA SER A 373 2.10 5.70 20.28
C SER A 373 2.31 5.36 18.79
N PRO A 374 3.36 5.89 18.17
CA PRO A 374 3.72 5.47 16.83
C PRO A 374 3.82 3.94 16.74
N ARG A 375 3.11 3.35 15.78
CA ARG A 375 3.25 1.93 15.49
C ARG A 375 4.23 1.78 14.35
N GLY A 376 5.32 1.09 14.61
CA GLY A 376 6.23 0.73 13.54
C GLY A 376 5.63 -0.33 12.62
N ARG A 377 6.23 -0.49 11.45
CA ARG A 377 5.75 -1.40 10.41
C ARG A 377 6.81 -2.45 10.09
N LEU A 378 6.42 -3.70 10.05
CA LEU A 378 7.23 -4.82 9.61
C LEU A 378 6.64 -5.43 8.34
N ALA A 379 7.29 -5.26 7.19
CA ALA A 379 6.98 -5.97 5.97
C ALA A 379 7.88 -7.22 5.88
N VAL A 380 7.27 -8.41 5.82
CA VAL A 380 8.01 -9.66 5.61
C VAL A 380 7.94 -9.99 4.13
N VAL A 381 9.05 -9.79 3.41
CA VAL A 381 9.09 -9.66 1.95
C VAL A 381 9.73 -10.87 1.30
N GLY A 382 8.98 -11.56 0.44
CA GLY A 382 9.48 -12.58 -0.47
C GLY A 382 10.11 -11.94 -1.71
N LEU A 383 11.40 -12.16 -1.92
CA LEU A 383 12.14 -11.60 -3.06
C LEU A 383 11.97 -12.35 -4.38
N GLY A 384 11.25 -13.48 -4.36
CA GLY A 384 11.23 -14.38 -5.50
C GLY A 384 12.51 -15.22 -5.61
N PRO A 385 12.68 -16.01 -6.68
CA PRO A 385 13.76 -16.98 -6.82
C PRO A 385 15.10 -16.34 -7.19
N GLY A 386 15.11 -15.10 -7.68
CA GLY A 386 16.32 -14.36 -8.01
C GLY A 386 16.22 -13.42 -9.23
N ALA A 387 15.42 -13.76 -10.24
CA ALA A 387 15.21 -12.89 -11.40
C ALA A 387 14.40 -11.64 -11.04
N ARG A 388 14.75 -10.51 -11.66
CA ARG A 388 14.13 -9.21 -11.39
C ARG A 388 12.68 -9.10 -11.85
N ASP A 389 12.31 -9.79 -12.90
CA ASP A 389 10.95 -9.88 -13.45
C ASP A 389 10.02 -10.76 -12.59
N LEU A 390 10.60 -11.60 -11.72
CA LEU A 390 9.87 -12.39 -10.73
C LEU A 390 9.80 -11.74 -9.33
N LEU A 391 10.39 -10.56 -9.17
CA LEU A 391 10.16 -9.72 -7.99
C LEU A 391 8.82 -9.01 -8.13
N THR A 392 7.89 -9.28 -7.24
CA THR A 392 6.55 -8.68 -7.33
C THR A 392 6.60 -7.15 -7.20
N PRO A 393 5.69 -6.40 -7.88
CA PRO A 393 5.60 -4.94 -7.75
C PRO A 393 5.46 -4.51 -6.28
N ARG A 394 4.66 -5.25 -5.49
CA ARG A 394 4.49 -4.99 -4.06
C ARG A 394 5.78 -5.17 -3.26
N ALA A 395 6.57 -6.20 -3.56
CA ALA A 395 7.87 -6.38 -2.91
C ALA A 395 8.80 -5.20 -3.17
N ARG A 396 8.86 -4.71 -4.42
CA ARG A 396 9.64 -3.52 -4.80
C ARG A 396 9.18 -2.27 -4.06
N GLU A 397 7.87 -2.07 -3.91
CA GLU A 397 7.30 -0.95 -3.18
C GLU A 397 7.69 -0.99 -1.68
N GLU A 398 7.52 -2.15 -1.02
CA GLU A 398 7.86 -2.29 0.40
C GLU A 398 9.36 -2.15 0.67
N LEU A 399 10.22 -2.62 -0.24
CA LEU A 399 11.67 -2.38 -0.16
C LEU A 399 12.02 -0.88 -0.24
N ARG A 400 11.34 -0.13 -1.11
CA ARG A 400 11.53 1.32 -1.23
C ARG A 400 10.94 2.11 -0.07
N ARG A 401 9.95 1.56 0.62
CA ARG A 401 9.32 2.15 1.79
C ARG A 401 10.13 1.94 3.07
N ALA A 402 10.92 0.87 3.13
CA ALA A 402 11.65 0.50 4.34
C ALA A 402 12.78 1.47 4.67
N SER A 403 12.74 2.09 5.87
CA SER A 403 13.88 2.83 6.42
C SER A 403 14.94 1.92 7.01
N VAL A 404 14.56 0.69 7.40
CA VAL A 404 15.47 -0.35 7.88
C VAL A 404 15.23 -1.63 7.08
N LEU A 405 16.28 -2.17 6.49
CA LEU A 405 16.28 -3.48 5.83
C LEU A 405 16.99 -4.49 6.72
N VAL A 406 16.35 -5.63 6.95
CA VAL A 406 16.92 -6.75 7.70
C VAL A 406 16.95 -7.97 6.79
N GLY A 407 18.11 -8.60 6.62
CA GLY A 407 18.22 -9.74 5.70
C GLY A 407 19.51 -10.53 5.83
N LEU A 408 19.52 -11.67 5.13
CA LEU A 408 20.74 -12.44 4.90
C LEU A 408 21.60 -11.68 3.89
N ASP A 409 22.91 -11.57 4.13
CA ASP A 409 23.89 -10.84 3.32
C ASP A 409 23.73 -11.08 1.80
N GLN A 410 23.76 -12.35 1.39
CA GLN A 410 23.59 -12.73 -0.02
C GLN A 410 22.24 -12.32 -0.64
N TYR A 411 21.18 -12.09 0.13
CA TYR A 411 19.89 -11.61 -0.37
C TYR A 411 19.86 -10.09 -0.43
N VAL A 412 20.51 -9.43 0.51
CA VAL A 412 20.71 -7.98 0.52
C VAL A 412 21.47 -7.56 -0.73
N ASP A 413 22.55 -8.27 -1.08
CA ASP A 413 23.36 -7.95 -2.28
C ASP A 413 22.54 -8.03 -3.58
N GLN A 414 21.56 -8.94 -3.66
CA GLN A 414 20.69 -9.06 -4.81
C GLN A 414 19.78 -7.84 -5.05
N ILE A 415 19.47 -7.06 -4.00
CA ILE A 415 18.46 -5.99 -4.10
C ILE A 415 18.97 -4.62 -3.67
N ARG A 416 20.29 -4.50 -3.39
CA ARG A 416 20.91 -3.27 -2.88
C ARG A 416 20.64 -2.05 -3.78
N ASP A 417 20.57 -2.26 -5.09
CA ASP A 417 20.26 -1.23 -6.10
C ASP A 417 18.78 -0.77 -6.11
N LEU A 418 17.89 -1.54 -5.45
CA LEU A 418 16.47 -1.18 -5.31
C LEU A 418 16.20 -0.32 -4.07
N LEU A 419 17.14 -0.30 -3.13
CA LEU A 419 17.01 0.46 -1.89
C LEU A 419 17.15 1.95 -2.15
N ARG A 420 16.40 2.74 -1.39
CA ARG A 420 16.59 4.19 -1.41
C ARG A 420 17.84 4.61 -0.66
N PRO A 421 18.50 5.68 -1.07
CA PRO A 421 19.54 6.31 -0.25
C PRO A 421 19.02 6.61 1.15
N GLY A 422 19.81 6.29 2.19
CA GLY A 422 19.41 6.47 3.59
C GLY A 422 18.75 5.26 4.24
N THR A 423 18.48 4.16 3.50
CA THR A 423 18.05 2.90 4.11
C THR A 423 19.17 2.33 4.99
N THR A 424 18.87 2.10 6.27
CA THR A 424 19.78 1.37 7.17
C THR A 424 19.70 -0.12 6.87
N VAL A 425 20.84 -0.75 6.60
CA VAL A 425 20.91 -2.16 6.25
C VAL A 425 21.51 -2.95 7.42
N LEU A 426 20.76 -3.89 7.96
CA LEU A 426 21.14 -4.82 9.02
C LEU A 426 21.21 -6.22 8.41
N GLU A 427 22.42 -6.62 8.02
CA GLU A 427 22.69 -7.91 7.41
C GLU A 427 23.36 -8.88 8.38
N SER A 428 23.09 -10.16 8.20
CA SER A 428 23.66 -11.23 9.01
C SER A 428 23.90 -12.47 8.16
N GLY A 429 24.83 -13.32 8.60
CA GLY A 429 25.15 -14.58 7.92
C GLY A 429 24.11 -15.70 8.14
N LEU A 430 24.38 -16.86 7.57
CA LEU A 430 23.58 -18.08 7.75
C LEU A 430 23.55 -18.51 9.22
N GLY A 431 22.44 -19.10 9.66
CA GLY A 431 22.28 -19.64 11.02
C GLY A 431 21.81 -18.61 12.06
N ALA A 432 21.57 -17.35 11.67
CA ALA A 432 21.08 -16.28 12.54
C ALA A 432 19.59 -15.94 12.30
N GLU A 433 18.77 -16.94 11.91
CA GLU A 433 17.37 -16.73 11.51
C GLU A 433 16.52 -16.14 12.64
N GLU A 434 16.66 -16.68 13.87
CA GLU A 434 15.91 -16.20 15.03
C GLU A 434 16.35 -14.78 15.44
N GLU A 435 17.66 -14.53 15.46
CA GLU A 435 18.22 -13.21 15.77
C GLU A 435 17.77 -12.17 14.75
N ARG A 436 17.75 -12.53 13.47
CA ARG A 436 17.28 -11.69 12.38
C ARG A 436 15.80 -11.32 12.53
N ALA A 437 14.97 -12.30 12.90
CA ALA A 437 13.54 -12.06 13.17
C ALA A 437 13.35 -11.11 14.36
N ARG A 438 14.05 -11.35 15.49
CA ARG A 438 14.01 -10.48 16.67
C ARG A 438 14.50 -9.07 16.37
N THR A 439 15.58 -8.94 15.60
CA THR A 439 16.12 -7.64 15.17
C THR A 439 15.09 -6.87 14.36
N ALA A 440 14.43 -7.50 13.38
CA ALA A 440 13.42 -6.85 12.57
C ALA A 440 12.21 -6.39 13.39
N VAL A 441 11.73 -7.21 14.32
CA VAL A 441 10.64 -6.86 15.22
C VAL A 441 11.05 -5.75 16.19
N ALA A 442 12.27 -5.79 16.74
CA ALA A 442 12.78 -4.76 17.64
C ALA A 442 12.91 -3.40 16.95
N GLU A 443 13.38 -3.36 15.70
CA GLU A 443 13.44 -2.12 14.93
C GLU A 443 12.03 -1.57 14.59
N ALA A 444 11.08 -2.45 14.27
CA ALA A 444 9.69 -2.04 14.10
C ALA A 444 9.09 -1.48 15.41
N ARG A 445 9.36 -2.09 16.56
CA ARG A 445 8.94 -1.58 17.87
C ARG A 445 9.49 -0.19 18.20
N LYS A 446 10.65 0.17 17.63
CA LYS A 446 11.20 1.53 17.75
C LYS A 446 10.45 2.56 16.91
N GLY A 447 9.48 2.13 16.07
CA GLY A 447 8.67 2.99 15.19
C GLY A 447 9.14 3.03 13.74
N HIS A 448 10.16 2.25 13.36
CA HIS A 448 10.67 2.23 11.99
C HIS A 448 9.75 1.49 11.01
N ALA A 449 9.88 1.83 9.71
CA ALA A 449 9.40 1.01 8.61
C ALA A 449 10.47 -0.03 8.27
N VAL A 450 10.24 -1.29 8.59
CA VAL A 450 11.20 -2.37 8.45
C VAL A 450 10.80 -3.32 7.33
N ALA A 451 11.74 -3.71 6.46
CA ALA A 451 11.57 -4.84 5.56
C ALA A 451 12.48 -6.00 6.01
N LEU A 452 11.87 -7.12 6.37
CA LEU A 452 12.56 -8.39 6.60
C LEU A 452 12.47 -9.22 5.33
N ILE A 453 13.61 -9.47 4.69
CA ILE A 453 13.65 -10.11 3.38
C ILE A 453 14.01 -11.59 3.45
N GLY A 454 13.45 -12.37 2.52
CA GLY A 454 13.76 -13.77 2.29
C GLY A 454 13.72 -14.13 0.81
N SER A 455 14.49 -15.12 0.39
CA SER A 455 14.42 -15.67 -0.97
C SER A 455 13.12 -16.42 -1.19
N GLY A 456 12.63 -16.46 -2.42
CA GLY A 456 11.39 -17.12 -2.76
C GLY A 456 10.18 -16.41 -2.15
N ASP A 457 9.31 -17.16 -1.50
CA ASP A 457 8.21 -16.66 -0.68
C ASP A 457 8.62 -16.64 0.79
N ALA A 458 8.37 -15.54 1.49
CA ALA A 458 8.78 -15.37 2.88
C ALA A 458 8.05 -16.33 3.86
N GLY A 459 6.92 -16.91 3.46
CA GLY A 459 6.14 -17.89 4.23
C GLY A 459 6.53 -19.33 3.99
N VAL A 460 7.37 -19.63 2.97
CA VAL A 460 7.75 -21.00 2.61
C VAL A 460 9.18 -21.31 3.05
N TYR A 461 9.32 -21.98 4.20
CA TYR A 461 10.62 -22.31 4.82
C TYR A 461 11.54 -21.11 5.02
N ALA A 462 10.96 -19.95 5.33
CA ALA A 462 11.64 -18.66 5.40
C ALA A 462 11.24 -17.85 6.63
N MET A 463 11.41 -16.53 6.59
CA MET A 463 11.43 -15.64 7.76
C MET A 463 10.05 -15.27 8.31
N ALA A 464 8.93 -15.58 7.63
CA ALA A 464 7.61 -15.16 8.10
C ALA A 464 7.22 -15.83 9.42
N SER A 465 7.45 -17.14 9.56
CA SER A 465 7.08 -17.88 10.77
C SER A 465 7.79 -17.35 12.03
N PRO A 466 9.13 -17.24 12.10
CA PRO A 466 9.81 -16.71 13.29
C PRO A 466 9.47 -15.24 13.54
N ALA A 467 9.30 -14.42 12.50
CA ALA A 467 8.94 -13.02 12.67
C ALA A 467 7.52 -12.83 13.25
N LEU A 468 6.53 -13.60 12.76
CA LEU A 468 5.16 -13.55 13.25
C LEU A 468 5.01 -14.13 14.66
N ALA A 469 5.83 -15.12 15.02
CA ALA A 469 5.87 -15.67 16.37
C ALA A 469 6.42 -14.64 17.39
N GLU A 470 7.34 -13.77 16.97
CA GLU A 470 7.93 -12.72 17.80
C GLU A 470 7.09 -11.43 17.82
N ALA A 471 6.38 -11.13 16.72
CA ALA A 471 5.60 -9.91 16.56
C ALA A 471 4.31 -9.96 17.41
N GLY A 472 4.11 -8.93 18.23
CA GLY A 472 2.86 -8.71 18.97
C GLY A 472 1.89 -7.79 18.20
N ALA A 473 0.80 -7.43 18.87
CA ALA A 473 -0.17 -6.46 18.35
C ALA A 473 0.31 -4.99 18.44
N ASP A 474 1.53 -4.77 18.90
CA ASP A 474 2.17 -3.47 19.11
C ASP A 474 2.79 -2.87 17.84
N ILE A 475 2.95 -3.68 16.78
CA ILE A 475 3.46 -3.26 15.45
C ILE A 475 2.51 -3.70 14.33
N ASP A 476 2.60 -3.03 13.18
CA ASP A 476 1.84 -3.39 11.99
C ASP A 476 2.64 -4.37 11.12
N VAL A 477 2.14 -5.59 10.97
CA VAL A 477 2.83 -6.63 10.19
C VAL A 477 2.14 -6.85 8.86
N VAL A 478 2.92 -6.91 7.78
CA VAL A 478 2.44 -7.15 6.41
C VAL A 478 3.25 -8.26 5.77
N GLY A 479 2.57 -9.31 5.32
CA GLY A 479 3.14 -10.33 4.46
C GLY A 479 3.15 -9.87 2.99
N VAL A 480 4.29 -10.03 2.33
CA VAL A 480 4.48 -9.72 0.91
C VAL A 480 4.89 -10.98 0.17
N PRO A 481 4.01 -11.57 -0.65
CA PRO A 481 4.28 -12.84 -1.31
C PRO A 481 5.40 -12.72 -2.34
N GLY A 482 6.14 -13.80 -2.51
CA GLY A 482 7.13 -13.96 -3.56
C GLY A 482 6.93 -15.27 -4.31
N VAL A 483 7.51 -15.39 -5.51
CA VAL A 483 7.51 -16.64 -6.26
C VAL A 483 8.46 -17.62 -5.58
N THR A 484 7.91 -18.70 -4.99
CA THR A 484 8.72 -19.71 -4.31
C THR A 484 9.55 -20.55 -5.29
N ALA A 485 10.68 -21.04 -4.86
CA ALA A 485 11.62 -21.81 -5.69
C ALA A 485 10.97 -23.06 -6.31
N ALA A 486 10.03 -23.72 -5.65
CA ALA A 486 9.30 -24.86 -6.21
C ALA A 486 8.50 -24.50 -7.47
N LEU A 487 7.77 -23.37 -7.45
CA LEU A 487 6.99 -22.93 -8.60
C LEU A 487 7.87 -22.42 -9.73
N ALA A 488 8.97 -21.74 -9.42
CA ALA A 488 9.95 -21.33 -10.42
C ALA A 488 10.60 -22.55 -11.09
N ALA A 489 11.04 -23.55 -10.32
CA ALA A 489 11.58 -24.79 -10.84
C ALA A 489 10.56 -25.56 -11.68
N ALA A 490 9.30 -25.60 -11.26
CA ALA A 490 8.23 -26.25 -12.00
C ALA A 490 8.00 -25.62 -13.38
N ALA A 491 8.03 -24.28 -13.46
CA ALA A 491 7.90 -23.55 -14.72
C ALA A 491 9.07 -23.84 -15.69
N ILE A 492 10.29 -23.96 -15.16
CA ILE A 492 11.49 -24.32 -15.95
C ILE A 492 11.40 -25.76 -16.45
N LEU A 493 10.94 -26.69 -15.63
CA LEU A 493 10.80 -28.11 -15.98
C LEU A 493 9.64 -28.40 -16.94
N GLY A 494 8.63 -27.53 -16.98
CA GLY A 494 7.42 -27.72 -17.78
C GLY A 494 6.15 -27.60 -16.95
N ALA A 495 5.47 -28.73 -16.69
CA ALA A 495 4.26 -28.76 -15.86
C ALA A 495 4.27 -29.98 -14.91
N PRO A 496 5.29 -30.14 -14.07
CA PRO A 496 5.37 -31.29 -13.15
C PRO A 496 4.28 -31.26 -12.08
N LEU A 497 3.78 -30.07 -11.69
CA LEU A 497 2.81 -29.84 -10.61
C LEU A 497 1.36 -29.77 -11.14
N GLY A 498 1.06 -30.44 -12.23
CA GLY A 498 -0.28 -30.46 -12.83
C GLY A 498 -1.34 -31.18 -11.99
N HIS A 499 -0.94 -31.91 -10.94
CA HIS A 499 -1.77 -32.62 -9.99
C HIS A 499 -1.38 -32.28 -8.54
N ASP A 500 -1.95 -32.98 -7.57
CA ASP A 500 -1.64 -32.78 -6.14
C ASP A 500 -0.13 -32.93 -5.87
N HIS A 501 0.40 -31.99 -5.12
CA HIS A 501 1.82 -31.91 -4.84
C HIS A 501 2.11 -31.41 -3.42
N VAL A 502 3.26 -31.77 -2.91
CA VAL A 502 3.75 -31.33 -1.61
C VAL A 502 5.19 -30.83 -1.71
N SER A 503 5.51 -29.76 -0.97
CA SER A 503 6.87 -29.31 -0.72
C SER A 503 7.34 -29.86 0.63
N ILE A 504 8.53 -30.48 0.65
CA ILE A 504 9.14 -31.03 1.86
C ILE A 504 10.56 -30.49 1.97
N SER A 505 10.88 -29.82 3.08
CA SER A 505 12.28 -29.49 3.41
C SER A 505 12.97 -30.71 4.02
N LEU A 506 14.14 -31.04 3.47
CA LEU A 506 15.00 -32.10 4.01
C LEU A 506 15.96 -31.57 5.09
N SER A 507 15.82 -30.33 5.52
CA SER A 507 16.57 -29.79 6.65
C SER A 507 16.02 -30.32 7.97
N ASP A 508 16.87 -31.06 8.70
CA ASP A 508 16.57 -31.59 10.02
C ASP A 508 17.02 -30.66 11.17
N LEU A 509 17.35 -29.41 10.85
CA LEU A 509 17.80 -28.42 11.83
C LEU A 509 16.67 -28.06 12.83
N HIS A 510 15.44 -27.89 12.34
CA HIS A 510 14.27 -27.51 13.15
C HIS A 510 13.18 -28.57 13.19
N THR A 511 13.28 -29.61 12.36
CA THR A 511 12.31 -30.71 12.28
C THR A 511 13.05 -32.03 12.37
N PRO A 512 12.79 -32.87 13.39
CA PRO A 512 13.45 -34.18 13.51
C PRO A 512 13.26 -35.04 12.25
N TRP A 513 14.28 -35.78 11.88
CA TRP A 513 14.27 -36.60 10.66
C TRP A 513 13.08 -37.57 10.61
N GLU A 514 12.72 -38.18 11.72
CA GLU A 514 11.64 -39.16 11.82
C GLU A 514 10.28 -38.51 11.39
N VAL A 515 10.14 -37.21 11.63
CA VAL A 515 8.97 -36.46 11.19
C VAL A 515 9.03 -36.22 9.68
N ILE A 516 10.20 -35.86 9.14
CA ILE A 516 10.43 -35.68 7.70
C ILE A 516 10.20 -37.02 6.98
N GLU A 517 10.79 -38.12 7.46
CA GLU A 517 10.63 -39.45 6.89
C GLU A 517 9.14 -39.87 6.81
N ARG A 518 8.39 -39.67 7.90
CA ARG A 518 6.96 -39.96 7.92
C ARG A 518 6.18 -39.17 6.85
N ARG A 519 6.54 -37.90 6.63
CA ARG A 519 5.90 -37.07 5.60
C ARG A 519 6.25 -37.54 4.19
N VAL A 520 7.51 -37.92 3.95
CA VAL A 520 7.95 -38.48 2.66
C VAL A 520 7.24 -39.79 2.38
N ARG A 521 7.12 -40.69 3.37
CA ARG A 521 6.41 -41.96 3.26
C ARG A 521 4.92 -41.76 2.95
N ALA A 522 4.23 -40.87 3.66
CA ALA A 522 2.84 -40.55 3.39
C ALA A 522 2.63 -40.00 1.96
N ALA A 523 3.53 -39.17 1.49
CA ALA A 523 3.48 -38.66 0.12
C ALA A 523 3.78 -39.74 -0.94
N ALA A 524 4.64 -40.70 -0.62
CA ALA A 524 4.95 -41.86 -1.44
C ALA A 524 3.72 -42.79 -1.59
N GLU A 525 3.12 -43.18 -0.47
CA GLU A 525 1.92 -44.03 -0.39
C GLU A 525 0.70 -43.40 -1.07
N ALA A 526 0.52 -42.08 -0.95
CA ALA A 526 -0.58 -41.34 -1.56
C ALA A 526 -0.33 -40.93 -3.01
N ASP A 527 0.78 -41.35 -3.61
CA ASP A 527 1.21 -40.99 -4.99
C ASP A 527 1.19 -39.49 -5.29
N ILE A 528 1.60 -38.65 -4.31
CA ILE A 528 1.67 -37.20 -4.42
C ILE A 528 3.03 -36.78 -5.01
N ILE A 529 3.06 -35.81 -5.91
CA ILE A 529 4.29 -35.21 -6.44
C ILE A 529 5.04 -34.53 -5.30
N VAL A 530 6.35 -34.80 -5.16
CA VAL A 530 7.15 -34.25 -4.06
C VAL A 530 8.22 -33.30 -4.59
N THR A 531 8.25 -32.10 -4.05
CA THR A 531 9.33 -31.13 -4.29
C THR A 531 10.17 -30.98 -3.02
N PHE A 532 11.43 -31.35 -3.11
CA PHE A 532 12.38 -31.26 -2.00
C PHE A 532 13.10 -29.92 -1.99
N TYR A 533 13.01 -29.23 -0.83
CA TYR A 533 13.81 -28.08 -0.47
C TYR A 533 15.00 -28.48 0.40
N ASN A 534 16.04 -27.69 0.36
CA ASN A 534 17.25 -27.93 1.14
C ASN A 534 17.78 -29.36 1.00
N PRO A 535 17.92 -29.89 -0.23
CA PRO A 535 18.13 -31.30 -0.44
C PRO A 535 19.50 -31.78 0.07
N ARG A 536 20.51 -30.90 0.10
CA ARG A 536 21.85 -31.23 0.56
C ARG A 536 22.62 -30.01 1.03
N SER A 537 23.46 -30.17 2.07
CA SER A 537 24.40 -29.14 2.53
C SER A 537 25.69 -29.80 3.04
N ARG A 538 26.70 -29.00 3.46
CA ARG A 538 27.88 -29.52 4.12
C ARG A 538 27.47 -30.24 5.42
N GLY A 539 27.85 -31.51 5.55
CA GLY A 539 27.52 -32.37 6.72
C GLY A 539 26.06 -32.87 6.76
N ARG A 540 25.27 -32.61 5.72
CA ARG A 540 23.91 -33.10 5.56
C ARG A 540 23.70 -33.60 4.12
N ASP A 541 24.13 -34.82 3.86
CA ASP A 541 24.23 -35.45 2.53
C ASP A 541 23.47 -36.78 2.39
N TRP A 542 22.98 -37.33 3.48
CA TRP A 542 22.29 -38.63 3.52
C TRP A 542 20.75 -38.52 3.42
N GLN A 543 20.19 -37.36 3.70
CA GLN A 543 18.72 -37.16 3.76
C GLN A 543 18.07 -37.33 2.39
N LEU A 544 18.64 -36.74 1.33
CA LEU A 544 18.10 -36.90 -0.01
C LEU A 544 18.16 -38.36 -0.49
N PRO A 545 19.27 -39.07 -0.41
CA PRO A 545 19.31 -40.52 -0.71
C PRO A 545 18.24 -41.31 0.03
N LYS A 546 18.06 -41.05 1.32
CA LYS A 546 17.06 -41.75 2.14
C LYS A 546 15.63 -41.44 1.68
N ALA A 547 15.31 -40.17 1.38
CA ALA A 547 14.02 -39.76 0.87
C ALA A 547 13.71 -40.39 -0.50
N LEU A 548 14.71 -40.43 -1.40
CA LEU A 548 14.56 -41.10 -2.70
C LEU A 548 14.34 -42.60 -2.56
N SER A 549 15.03 -43.28 -1.62
CA SER A 549 14.81 -44.69 -1.32
C SER A 549 13.37 -44.97 -0.90
N ILE A 550 12.79 -44.15 -0.04
CA ILE A 550 11.39 -44.29 0.38
C ILE A 550 10.43 -44.12 -0.81
N LEU A 551 10.65 -43.13 -1.68
CA LEU A 551 9.84 -42.94 -2.88
C LEU A 551 9.97 -44.14 -3.84
N SER A 552 11.15 -44.76 -3.94
CA SER A 552 11.37 -45.91 -4.80
C SER A 552 10.63 -47.18 -4.34
N GLU A 553 10.14 -47.24 -3.11
CA GLU A 553 9.28 -48.34 -2.63
C GLU A 553 7.87 -48.30 -3.28
N HIS A 554 7.45 -47.14 -3.81
CA HIS A 554 6.10 -46.85 -4.33
C HIS A 554 6.11 -46.34 -5.76
N ARG A 555 7.24 -46.19 -6.41
CA ARG A 555 7.37 -45.61 -7.75
C ARG A 555 8.31 -46.40 -8.63
N GLU A 556 8.00 -46.42 -9.91
CA GLU A 556 8.83 -47.08 -10.91
C GLU A 556 10.21 -46.41 -11.01
N PRO A 557 11.29 -47.20 -11.26
CA PRO A 557 12.64 -46.67 -11.46
C PRO A 557 12.73 -45.59 -12.55
N ALA A 558 11.86 -45.67 -13.56
CA ALA A 558 11.77 -44.71 -14.66
C ALA A 558 10.97 -43.43 -14.34
N THR A 559 10.38 -43.32 -13.14
CA THR A 559 9.63 -42.12 -12.76
C THR A 559 10.48 -40.85 -12.97
N PRO A 560 9.95 -39.83 -13.69
CA PRO A 560 10.70 -38.61 -13.97
C PRO A 560 11.03 -37.82 -12.71
N VAL A 561 12.26 -37.31 -12.65
CA VAL A 561 12.74 -36.42 -11.61
C VAL A 561 13.34 -35.19 -12.24
N GLY A 562 12.80 -34.02 -11.88
CA GLY A 562 13.31 -32.73 -12.29
C GLY A 562 14.32 -32.18 -11.27
N VAL A 563 15.46 -31.73 -11.74
CA VAL A 563 16.51 -31.12 -10.94
C VAL A 563 16.78 -29.74 -11.47
N VAL A 564 16.55 -28.71 -10.67
CA VAL A 564 16.78 -27.31 -11.05
C VAL A 564 17.69 -26.66 -10.02
N ARG A 565 18.83 -26.20 -10.48
CA ARG A 565 19.82 -25.47 -9.67
C ARG A 565 19.77 -24.00 -10.03
N ASN A 566 19.83 -23.13 -9.04
CA ASN A 566 19.79 -21.67 -9.21
C ASN A 566 18.60 -21.19 -10.07
N ALA A 567 17.39 -21.71 -9.81
CA ALA A 567 16.20 -21.33 -10.57
C ALA A 567 16.08 -19.82 -10.74
N SER A 568 15.95 -19.35 -11.98
CA SER A 568 15.84 -17.93 -12.37
C SER A 568 17.04 -17.04 -11.98
N ARG A 569 18.22 -17.62 -11.79
CA ARG A 569 19.48 -16.90 -11.52
C ARG A 569 20.45 -17.04 -12.70
N PRO A 570 21.52 -16.21 -12.79
CA PRO A 570 22.46 -16.27 -13.91
C PRO A 570 23.05 -17.64 -14.23
N ASP A 571 23.30 -18.45 -13.18
CA ASP A 571 23.87 -19.81 -13.32
C ASP A 571 22.78 -20.88 -13.25
N GLU A 572 21.59 -20.61 -13.78
CA GLU A 572 20.49 -21.58 -13.86
C GLU A 572 20.89 -22.80 -14.66
N SER A 573 20.61 -23.97 -14.11
CA SER A 573 20.69 -25.21 -14.85
C SER A 573 19.53 -26.14 -14.47
N SER A 574 18.98 -26.82 -15.46
CA SER A 574 17.88 -27.76 -15.27
C SER A 574 18.12 -29.05 -16.04
N ARG A 575 17.62 -30.16 -15.52
CA ARG A 575 17.58 -31.43 -16.21
C ARG A 575 16.38 -32.27 -15.74
N VAL A 576 15.86 -33.05 -16.62
CA VAL A 576 14.95 -34.16 -16.32
C VAL A 576 15.76 -35.45 -16.34
N THR A 577 15.59 -36.30 -15.33
CA THR A 577 16.21 -37.61 -15.22
C THR A 577 15.19 -38.59 -14.65
N SER A 578 15.57 -39.83 -14.38
CA SER A 578 14.70 -40.79 -13.71
C SER A 578 15.07 -40.96 -12.23
N LEU A 579 14.14 -41.54 -11.45
CA LEU A 579 14.33 -41.81 -10.02
C LEU A 579 15.55 -42.71 -9.80
N ALA A 580 15.77 -43.73 -10.64
CA ALA A 580 16.91 -44.61 -10.57
C ALA A 580 18.23 -43.99 -11.04
N ALA A 581 18.17 -42.99 -11.95
CA ALA A 581 19.36 -42.41 -12.55
C ALA A 581 19.86 -41.13 -11.82
N LEU A 582 19.09 -40.61 -10.90
CA LEU A 582 19.49 -39.41 -10.15
C LEU A 582 20.67 -39.77 -9.21
N ASP A 583 21.82 -39.16 -9.46
CA ASP A 583 22.92 -39.15 -8.50
C ASP A 583 22.75 -38.00 -7.49
N PRO A 584 22.45 -38.31 -6.20
CA PRO A 584 22.28 -37.29 -5.16
C PRO A 584 23.55 -36.46 -4.89
N ALA A 585 24.73 -36.97 -5.27
CA ALA A 585 26.00 -36.26 -5.09
C ALA A 585 26.11 -35.01 -5.98
N THR A 586 25.33 -34.95 -7.07
CA THR A 586 25.29 -33.82 -8.01
C THR A 586 24.37 -32.69 -7.58
N VAL A 587 23.70 -32.83 -6.42
CA VAL A 587 22.74 -31.88 -5.87
C VAL A 587 23.40 -31.10 -4.73
N ASP A 588 23.11 -29.81 -4.66
CA ASP A 588 23.58 -28.87 -3.62
C ASP A 588 22.45 -28.10 -2.95
N MET A 589 22.79 -27.15 -2.06
CA MET A 589 21.84 -26.30 -1.34
C MET A 589 21.04 -25.35 -2.26
N MET A 590 21.57 -25.05 -3.44
CA MET A 590 20.95 -24.14 -4.41
C MET A 590 20.01 -24.88 -5.38
N THR A 591 19.71 -26.14 -5.07
CA THR A 591 18.95 -27.04 -5.95
C THR A 591 17.58 -27.34 -5.38
N VAL A 592 16.58 -27.39 -6.26
CA VAL A 592 15.24 -27.94 -6.02
C VAL A 592 15.12 -29.25 -6.78
N VAL A 593 14.66 -30.30 -6.11
CA VAL A 593 14.46 -31.63 -6.70
C VAL A 593 12.96 -31.95 -6.68
N THR A 594 12.34 -32.14 -7.84
CA THR A 594 10.92 -32.50 -7.97
C THR A 594 10.80 -33.92 -8.47
N VAL A 595 10.23 -34.81 -7.66
CA VAL A 595 9.97 -36.22 -8.01
C VAL A 595 8.53 -36.36 -8.44
N GLY A 596 8.31 -36.84 -9.64
CA GLY A 596 6.99 -37.09 -10.22
C GLY A 596 6.22 -38.19 -9.51
N ASN A 597 4.97 -38.36 -9.86
CA ASN A 597 4.13 -39.51 -9.45
C ASN A 597 3.99 -40.54 -10.59
N THR A 598 3.13 -41.55 -10.39
CA THR A 598 2.92 -42.61 -11.40
C THR A 598 2.34 -42.11 -12.72
N ALA A 599 1.67 -40.95 -12.73
CA ALA A 599 1.13 -40.31 -13.94
C ALA A 599 2.15 -39.40 -14.65
N THR A 600 3.26 -39.02 -14.00
CA THR A 600 4.25 -38.10 -14.57
C THR A 600 4.98 -38.73 -15.76
N ARG A 601 5.19 -37.95 -16.82
CA ARG A 601 5.90 -38.36 -18.05
C ARG A 601 6.90 -37.28 -18.47
N GLU A 602 7.92 -37.70 -19.16
CA GLU A 602 8.77 -36.80 -19.94
C GLU A 602 8.18 -36.67 -21.36
N ILE A 603 7.86 -35.46 -21.77
CA ILE A 603 7.27 -35.15 -23.07
C ILE A 603 8.10 -34.03 -23.71
N ALA A 604 8.77 -34.34 -24.81
CA ALA A 604 9.61 -33.40 -25.55
C ALA A 604 10.64 -32.69 -24.63
N GLY A 605 11.31 -33.43 -23.75
CA GLY A 605 12.30 -32.93 -22.81
C GLY A 605 11.71 -32.14 -21.63
N ARG A 606 10.41 -32.18 -21.44
CA ARG A 606 9.71 -31.51 -20.32
C ARG A 606 9.08 -32.52 -19.38
N MET A 607 9.13 -32.22 -18.10
CA MET A 607 8.44 -33.00 -17.07
C MET A 607 6.99 -32.56 -16.98
N VAL A 608 6.05 -33.47 -17.25
CA VAL A 608 4.61 -33.17 -17.30
C VAL A 608 3.85 -34.20 -16.46
N THR A 609 3.00 -33.73 -15.57
CA THR A 609 1.99 -34.56 -14.88
C THR A 609 0.62 -34.20 -15.43
N PRO A 610 -0.01 -35.08 -16.24
CA PRO A 610 -1.33 -34.84 -16.83
C PRO A 610 -2.39 -34.71 -15.74
N ARG A 611 -3.30 -33.77 -15.92
CA ARG A 611 -4.43 -33.55 -15.01
C ARG A 611 -5.62 -34.49 -15.24
N GLY A 612 -5.50 -35.42 -16.20
CA GLY A 612 -6.56 -36.40 -16.51
C GLY A 612 -7.71 -35.86 -17.37
N TYR A 613 -7.46 -34.84 -18.19
CA TYR A 613 -8.43 -34.37 -19.17
C TYR A 613 -8.77 -35.46 -20.17
N ARG A 614 -10.05 -35.65 -20.55
CA ARG A 614 -10.53 -36.72 -21.44
C ARG A 614 -9.82 -36.76 -22.79
N TRP A 615 -9.47 -35.63 -23.37
CA TRP A 615 -8.73 -35.54 -24.64
C TRP A 615 -7.28 -36.06 -24.55
N GLN A 616 -6.70 -36.12 -23.35
CA GLN A 616 -5.36 -36.67 -23.08
C GLN A 616 -5.36 -38.20 -23.01
N SER A 617 -6.53 -38.81 -22.83
CA SER A 617 -6.72 -40.26 -22.73
C SER A 617 -7.16 -40.92 -24.06
N ALA A 618 -7.44 -40.12 -25.10
CA ALA A 618 -7.78 -40.65 -26.43
C ALA A 618 -6.54 -41.31 -27.06
N PRO A 619 -6.64 -42.55 -27.60
CA PRO A 619 -5.55 -43.15 -28.34
C PRO A 619 -5.20 -42.23 -29.51
N THR A 620 -3.93 -41.95 -29.70
CA THR A 620 -3.42 -41.28 -30.90
C THR A 620 -3.89 -42.13 -32.09
N ALA A 621 -4.80 -41.62 -32.91
CA ALA A 621 -5.19 -42.27 -34.15
C ALA A 621 -3.90 -42.53 -34.96
N PRO A 622 -3.70 -43.73 -35.52
CA PRO A 622 -2.54 -44.02 -36.36
C PRO A 622 -2.53 -43.01 -37.52
N ALA A 623 -1.35 -42.43 -37.76
CA ALA A 623 -1.14 -41.57 -38.92
C ALA A 623 -1.68 -42.30 -40.14
N GLN A 624 -2.65 -41.74 -40.83
CA GLN A 624 -3.03 -42.23 -42.15
C GLN A 624 -1.81 -42.07 -43.04
N GLU A 625 -1.13 -43.21 -43.30
CA GLU A 625 -0.20 -43.31 -44.41
C GLU A 625 -0.95 -42.92 -45.68
N GLY A 626 -0.44 -41.88 -46.34
CA GLY A 626 -0.99 -41.40 -47.59
C GLY A 626 -1.08 -42.50 -48.62
N ALA A 627 -2.28 -42.69 -49.18
CA ALA A 627 -2.46 -43.35 -50.46
C ALA A 627 -2.46 -42.28 -51.56
N GLU A 628 -1.52 -42.41 -52.43
CA GLU A 628 -1.26 -41.91 -53.76
C GLU A 628 -2.23 -40.86 -54.39
#